data_5f492690de4ddbf6fcc9d05cea4b49aa
#
_entry.id   5f492690de4ddbf6fcc9d05cea4b49aa
#
_cell.length_a   1.000
_cell.length_b   1.000
_cell.length_c   1.000
_cell.angle_alpha   90.00
_cell.angle_beta   90.00
_cell.angle_gamma   90.00
#
_symmetry.space_group_name_H-M   'P 1'
#
loop_
_entity.id
_entity.type
_entity.pdbx_description
1 polymer ?
#
loop_
_entity_poly.entity_id
_entity_poly.type
_entity_poly.pdbx_seq_one_letter_code
_entity_poly.pdbx_strand_id
1 'polypeptide(L)'
;ARDVIICSPHPRAKVVTNKCIDIIRETLVREGAPADIIQGIKEPSISLTQELMKRADLIIATGGRPMVKSAYSAGVPAYGSGAGNATVIIDDTCNTPERQKEAAENTRISKTSDFGSGCSCDGNLLIHESVYDGFVKALEAEGAYLANEEEAEMLKKVMWDETGHRLPNTVAISPQKLALTAGFEIPEDRKFIAVTGGGINEIGKEFFFSSEKLT
;
A
#
# COMPACT_ATOMS: atom_id res chain seq x y z
N ALA A 1 -10.06 25.69 7.80
CA ALA A 1 -11.18 25.01 8.41
C ALA A 1 -11.27 25.44 9.88
N ARG A 2 -12.45 25.45 10.44
CA ARG A 2 -12.68 25.74 11.87
C ARG A 2 -13.27 24.49 12.55
N ASP A 3 -12.75 23.33 12.13
CA ASP A 3 -13.27 22.02 12.51
C ASP A 3 -12.36 21.40 13.56
N VAL A 4 -12.93 20.60 14.43
CA VAL A 4 -12.22 19.74 15.37
C VAL A 4 -11.99 18.39 14.73
N ILE A 5 -10.79 17.83 14.90
CA ILE A 5 -10.40 16.55 14.35
C ILE A 5 -10.23 15.53 15.49
N ILE A 6 -10.91 14.39 15.38
CA ILE A 6 -10.71 13.25 16.27
C ILE A 6 -10.15 12.09 15.44
N CYS A 7 -8.94 11.65 15.76
CA CYS A 7 -8.25 10.56 15.07
C CYS A 7 -8.49 9.22 15.78
N SER A 8 -8.94 8.21 15.05
CA SER A 8 -8.95 6.82 15.50
C SER A 8 -7.85 6.06 14.76
N PRO A 9 -6.67 5.91 15.35
CA PRO A 9 -5.53 5.31 14.67
C PRO A 9 -5.69 3.79 14.49
N HIS A 10 -4.98 3.23 13.51
CA HIS A 10 -4.82 1.79 13.42
C HIS A 10 -4.12 1.25 14.68
N PRO A 11 -4.51 0.10 15.26
CA PRO A 11 -3.93 -0.42 16.51
C PRO A 11 -2.40 -0.54 16.49
N ARG A 12 -1.79 -0.91 15.37
CA ARG A 12 -0.32 -0.98 15.22
C ARG A 12 0.36 0.38 15.20
N ALA A 13 -0.34 1.45 14.80
CA ALA A 13 0.18 2.80 14.68
C ALA A 13 -0.24 3.72 15.82
N LYS A 14 -0.98 3.24 16.80
CA LYS A 14 -1.60 4.06 17.87
C LYS A 14 -0.58 4.91 18.63
N VAL A 15 0.59 4.37 18.93
CA VAL A 15 1.62 5.08 19.69
C VAL A 15 2.19 6.24 18.88
N VAL A 16 2.61 5.99 17.65
CA VAL A 16 3.17 7.02 16.76
C VAL A 16 2.14 8.08 16.45
N THR A 17 0.92 7.69 16.08
CA THR A 17 -0.16 8.62 15.75
C THR A 17 -0.49 9.53 16.93
N ASN A 18 -0.65 8.98 18.14
CA ASN A 18 -0.94 9.80 19.32
C ASN A 18 0.22 10.72 19.67
N LYS A 19 1.49 10.29 19.49
CA LYS A 19 2.65 11.17 19.67
C LYS A 19 2.65 12.33 18.70
N CYS A 20 2.34 12.09 17.43
CA CYS A 20 2.18 13.16 16.44
C CYS A 20 1.07 14.14 16.82
N ILE A 21 -0.08 13.62 17.29
CA ILE A 21 -1.20 14.44 17.75
C ILE A 21 -0.79 15.32 18.95
N ASP A 22 -0.04 14.78 19.89
CA ASP A 22 0.46 15.55 21.04
C ASP A 22 1.36 16.69 20.61
N ILE A 23 2.31 16.46 19.70
CA ILE A 23 3.20 17.48 19.14
C ILE A 23 2.41 18.58 18.41
N ILE A 24 1.44 18.17 17.58
CA ILE A 24 0.57 19.13 16.86
C ILE A 24 -0.25 19.94 17.87
N ARG A 25 -0.84 19.31 18.89
CA ARG A 25 -1.62 20.00 19.93
C ARG A 25 -0.79 21.00 20.70
N GLU A 26 0.40 20.62 21.17
CA GLU A 26 1.33 21.51 21.87
C GLU A 26 1.69 22.74 21.00
N THR A 27 1.92 22.52 19.72
CA THR A 27 2.22 23.60 18.77
C THR A 27 1.01 24.53 18.60
N LEU A 28 -0.18 23.97 18.38
CA LEU A 28 -1.40 24.73 18.20
C LEU A 28 -1.73 25.59 19.46
N VAL A 29 -1.57 25.00 20.63
CA VAL A 29 -1.81 25.73 21.91
C VAL A 29 -0.82 26.89 22.06
N ARG A 30 0.46 26.68 21.71
CA ARG A 30 1.47 27.74 21.74
C ARG A 30 1.12 28.89 20.80
N GLU A 31 0.48 28.61 19.67
CA GLU A 31 -0.01 29.59 18.71
C GLU A 31 -1.41 30.15 19.04
N GLY A 32 -1.94 29.85 20.23
CA GLY A 32 -3.21 30.40 20.74
C GLY A 32 -4.46 29.64 20.33
N ALA A 33 -4.34 28.45 19.74
CA ALA A 33 -5.49 27.62 19.43
C ALA A 33 -6.01 26.82 20.66
N PRO A 34 -7.30 26.47 20.69
CA PRO A 34 -7.84 25.61 21.75
C PRO A 34 -7.15 24.25 21.80
N ALA A 35 -6.93 23.71 23.01
CA ALA A 35 -6.25 22.43 23.23
C ALA A 35 -6.99 21.23 22.60
N ASP A 36 -8.30 21.32 22.45
CA ASP A 36 -9.16 20.23 21.99
C ASP A 36 -9.43 20.22 20.48
N ILE A 37 -8.72 21.08 19.72
CA ILE A 37 -8.91 21.17 18.27
C ILE A 37 -8.43 19.91 17.52
N ILE A 38 -7.51 19.15 18.12
CA ILE A 38 -7.08 17.83 17.63
C ILE A 38 -7.00 16.85 18.79
N GLN A 39 -7.60 15.70 18.61
CA GLN A 39 -7.67 14.66 19.63
C GLN A 39 -7.37 13.28 19.01
N GLY A 40 -6.88 12.34 19.83
CA GLY A 40 -6.57 10.99 19.41
C GLY A 40 -7.12 9.94 20.39
N ILE A 41 -7.69 8.88 19.85
CA ILE A 41 -8.09 7.72 20.65
C ILE A 41 -6.80 6.94 21.00
N LYS A 42 -6.49 6.86 22.29
CA LYS A 42 -5.26 6.19 22.77
C LYS A 42 -5.36 4.67 22.62
N GLU A 43 -6.51 4.10 22.91
CA GLU A 43 -6.78 2.67 22.79
C GLU A 43 -7.92 2.44 21.79
N PRO A 44 -7.61 2.42 20.47
CA PRO A 44 -8.62 2.25 19.44
C PRO A 44 -9.17 0.82 19.43
N SER A 45 -10.48 0.72 19.23
CA SER A 45 -11.18 -0.53 18.97
C SER A 45 -12.20 -0.34 17.86
N ILE A 46 -12.64 -1.44 17.25
CA ILE A 46 -13.67 -1.38 16.19
C ILE A 46 -14.95 -0.76 16.72
N SER A 47 -15.40 -1.18 17.90
CA SER A 47 -16.63 -0.67 18.53
C SER A 47 -16.55 0.82 18.84
N LEU A 48 -15.42 1.27 19.42
CA LEU A 48 -15.22 2.68 19.74
C LEU A 48 -15.12 3.55 18.46
N THR A 49 -14.46 3.05 17.43
CA THR A 49 -14.39 3.74 16.13
C THR A 49 -15.76 3.86 15.49
N GLN A 50 -16.59 2.82 15.54
CA GLN A 50 -17.96 2.85 15.04
C GLN A 50 -18.86 3.80 15.83
N GLU A 51 -18.68 3.87 17.13
CA GLU A 51 -19.41 4.81 17.97
C GLU A 51 -19.01 6.27 17.69
N LEU A 52 -17.71 6.52 17.49
CA LEU A 52 -17.22 7.83 17.05
C LEU A 52 -17.83 8.23 15.69
N MET A 53 -17.84 7.30 14.73
CA MET A 53 -18.40 7.54 13.40
C MET A 53 -19.87 8.02 13.45
N LYS A 54 -20.67 7.45 14.33
CA LYS A 54 -22.09 7.83 14.50
C LYS A 54 -22.30 9.23 15.09
N ARG A 55 -21.28 9.79 15.73
CA ARG A 55 -21.34 11.09 16.45
C ARG A 55 -20.59 12.20 15.73
N ALA A 56 -19.86 11.87 14.67
CA ALA A 56 -19.14 12.84 13.86
C ALA A 56 -20.08 13.54 12.89
N ASP A 57 -19.76 14.78 12.52
CA ASP A 57 -20.46 15.51 11.45
C ASP A 57 -19.97 15.09 10.07
N LEU A 58 -18.71 14.65 9.98
CA LEU A 58 -18.06 14.17 8.77
C LEU A 58 -17.05 13.08 9.11
N ILE A 59 -17.02 12.02 8.31
CA ILE A 59 -16.05 10.93 8.43
C ILE A 59 -15.07 10.99 7.26
N ILE A 60 -13.77 10.90 7.56
CA ILE A 60 -12.73 10.60 6.59
C ILE A 60 -12.09 9.27 7.01
N ALA A 61 -12.34 8.22 6.23
CA ALA A 61 -11.89 6.87 6.56
C ALA A 61 -10.95 6.33 5.47
N THR A 62 -9.77 5.86 5.89
CA THR A 62 -8.83 5.16 5.02
C THR A 62 -8.57 3.77 5.58
N GLY A 63 -8.72 2.74 4.75
CA GLY A 63 -8.51 1.37 5.18
C GLY A 63 -9.13 0.33 4.26
N GLY A 64 -9.16 -0.92 4.69
CA GLY A 64 -9.76 -2.00 3.93
C GLY A 64 -11.28 -1.89 3.78
N ARG A 65 -11.86 -2.72 2.91
CA ARG A 65 -13.32 -2.73 2.62
C ARG A 65 -14.23 -2.67 3.85
N PRO A 66 -13.95 -3.42 4.96
CA PRO A 66 -14.82 -3.37 6.12
C PRO A 66 -14.88 -1.99 6.79
N MET A 67 -13.73 -1.29 6.88
CA MET A 67 -13.64 0.06 7.45
C MET A 67 -14.41 1.07 6.60
N VAL A 68 -14.21 1.06 5.30
CA VAL A 68 -14.90 1.95 4.36
C VAL A 68 -16.41 1.68 4.37
N LYS A 69 -16.82 0.41 4.40
CA LYS A 69 -18.23 0.04 4.54
C LYS A 69 -18.84 0.55 5.84
N SER A 70 -18.11 0.43 6.96
CA SER A 70 -18.56 0.99 8.26
C SER A 70 -18.75 2.49 8.20
N ALA A 71 -17.83 3.23 7.57
CA ALA A 71 -17.92 4.68 7.42
C ALA A 71 -19.17 5.08 6.63
N TYR A 72 -19.40 4.49 5.48
CA TYR A 72 -20.59 4.78 4.66
C TYR A 72 -21.91 4.32 5.30
N SER A 73 -21.86 3.35 6.22
CA SER A 73 -23.04 2.86 6.93
C SER A 73 -23.32 3.58 8.26
N ALA A 74 -22.52 4.58 8.61
CA ALA A 74 -22.64 5.28 9.89
C ALA A 74 -23.83 6.27 9.95
N GLY A 75 -24.43 6.59 8.80
CA GLY A 75 -25.58 7.51 8.73
C GLY A 75 -25.21 9.00 8.71
N VAL A 76 -23.92 9.32 8.52
CA VAL A 76 -23.39 10.68 8.39
C VAL A 76 -22.55 10.80 7.10
N PRO A 77 -22.31 12.01 6.59
CA PRO A 77 -21.45 12.19 5.44
C PRO A 77 -20.07 11.53 5.62
N ALA A 78 -19.59 10.81 4.62
CA ALA A 78 -18.33 10.09 4.70
C ALA A 78 -17.55 10.12 3.40
N TYR A 79 -16.23 10.28 3.51
CA TYR A 79 -15.26 10.05 2.45
C TYR A 79 -14.44 8.81 2.80
N GLY A 80 -14.64 7.73 2.07
CA GLY A 80 -13.94 6.46 2.27
C GLY A 80 -12.92 6.20 1.17
N SER A 81 -11.66 5.95 1.56
CA SER A 81 -10.60 5.48 0.67
C SER A 81 -10.28 4.03 1.02
N GLY A 82 -10.63 3.13 0.11
CA GLY A 82 -10.43 1.69 0.26
C GLY A 82 -9.09 1.20 -0.29
N ALA A 83 -8.99 -0.12 -0.43
CA ALA A 83 -7.87 -0.77 -1.10
C ALA A 83 -7.80 -0.35 -2.58
N GLY A 84 -6.60 -0.11 -3.06
CA GLY A 84 -6.31 0.22 -4.44
C GLY A 84 -5.07 -0.50 -4.94
N ASN A 85 -4.78 -0.35 -6.22
CA ASN A 85 -3.53 -0.80 -6.82
C ASN A 85 -3.09 0.28 -7.81
N ALA A 86 -1.97 0.92 -7.54
CA ALA A 86 -1.41 1.91 -8.43
C ALA A 86 -0.91 1.22 -9.71
N THR A 87 -1.46 1.57 -10.85
CA THR A 87 -1.08 1.02 -12.14
C THR A 87 -0.30 2.05 -12.94
N VAL A 88 0.91 1.66 -13.34
CA VAL A 88 1.81 2.47 -14.16
C VAL A 88 1.78 1.94 -15.59
N ILE A 89 1.72 2.83 -16.55
CA ILE A 89 1.75 2.52 -17.98
C ILE A 89 3.10 2.94 -18.54
N ILE A 90 3.85 2.00 -19.08
CA ILE A 90 5.09 2.21 -19.80
C ILE A 90 4.77 2.06 -21.29
N ASP A 91 4.58 3.16 -21.96
CA ASP A 91 4.20 3.20 -23.37
C ASP A 91 5.41 3.14 -24.31
N ASP A 92 5.16 3.16 -25.61
CA ASP A 92 6.18 3.09 -26.66
C ASP A 92 7.11 4.31 -26.72
N THR A 93 6.80 5.39 -26.01
CA THR A 93 7.70 6.54 -25.89
C THR A 93 8.87 6.26 -24.93
N CYS A 94 8.77 5.22 -24.09
CA CYS A 94 9.86 4.74 -23.23
C CYS A 94 10.87 3.87 -24.02
N ASN A 95 11.28 4.32 -25.20
CA ASN A 95 12.02 3.54 -26.19
C ASN A 95 13.54 3.78 -26.21
N THR A 96 14.07 4.53 -25.25
CA THR A 96 15.52 4.72 -25.11
C THR A 96 16.01 4.15 -23.78
N PRO A 97 17.29 3.68 -23.71
CA PRO A 97 17.86 3.16 -22.48
C PRO A 97 17.77 4.14 -21.29
N GLU A 98 17.93 5.43 -21.54
CA GLU A 98 17.88 6.47 -20.53
C GLU A 98 16.47 6.58 -19.91
N ARG A 99 15.42 6.60 -20.77
CA ARG A 99 14.02 6.66 -20.31
C ARG A 99 13.62 5.39 -19.56
N GLN A 100 14.05 4.22 -20.07
CA GLN A 100 13.79 2.94 -19.41
C GLN A 100 14.46 2.89 -18.03
N LYS A 101 15.70 3.35 -17.92
CA LYS A 101 16.41 3.43 -16.66
C LYS A 101 15.70 4.38 -15.68
N GLU A 102 15.33 5.59 -16.11
CA GLU A 102 14.63 6.56 -15.28
C GLU A 102 13.28 6.00 -14.76
N ALA A 103 12.49 5.38 -15.63
CA ALA A 103 11.22 4.78 -15.27
C ALA A 103 11.40 3.60 -14.30
N ALA A 104 12.40 2.74 -14.53
CA ALA A 104 12.74 1.63 -13.63
C ALA A 104 13.24 2.12 -12.26
N GLU A 105 14.06 3.18 -12.23
CA GLU A 105 14.50 3.80 -10.98
C GLU A 105 13.32 4.38 -10.18
N ASN A 106 12.38 5.06 -10.85
CA ASN A 106 11.17 5.57 -10.21
C ASN A 106 10.31 4.42 -9.63
N THR A 107 10.14 3.34 -10.37
CA THR A 107 9.46 2.12 -9.87
C THR A 107 10.19 1.55 -8.65
N ARG A 108 11.51 1.44 -8.69
CA ARG A 108 12.30 0.99 -7.54
C ARG A 108 12.06 1.88 -6.32
N ILE A 109 12.18 3.20 -6.47
CA ILE A 109 11.96 4.16 -5.37
C ILE A 109 10.56 3.96 -4.76
N SER A 110 9.55 3.86 -5.61
CA SER A 110 8.17 3.61 -5.20
C SER A 110 8.02 2.29 -4.43
N LYS A 111 8.53 1.19 -4.98
CA LYS A 111 8.39 -0.17 -4.41
C LYS A 111 9.21 -0.40 -3.15
N THR A 112 10.36 0.24 -3.00
CA THR A 112 11.22 0.05 -1.82
C THR A 112 10.90 0.99 -0.67
N SER A 113 10.04 1.98 -0.89
CA SER A 113 9.52 2.83 0.18
C SER A 113 8.67 1.98 1.14
N ASP A 114 9.17 1.79 2.35
CA ASP A 114 8.53 0.98 3.39
C ASP A 114 8.09 -0.41 2.89
N PHE A 115 8.95 -1.07 2.11
CA PHE A 115 8.68 -2.37 1.47
C PHE A 115 7.35 -2.42 0.72
N GLY A 116 7.02 -1.39 -0.03
CA GLY A 116 5.80 -1.34 -0.84
C GLY A 116 4.49 -1.28 -0.03
N SER A 117 4.56 -0.92 1.26
CA SER A 117 3.36 -0.90 2.12
C SER A 117 2.46 0.30 1.91
N GLY A 118 2.95 1.34 1.24
CA GLY A 118 2.17 2.52 0.90
C GLY A 118 1.04 2.22 -0.10
N CYS A 119 -0.12 2.80 0.09
CA CYS A 119 -1.24 2.64 -0.86
C CYS A 119 -1.00 3.29 -2.23
N SER A 120 0.00 4.17 -2.34
CA SER A 120 0.43 4.84 -3.57
C SER A 120 1.64 4.17 -4.23
N CYS A 121 2.19 3.09 -3.65
CA CYS A 121 3.29 2.37 -4.27
C CYS A 121 2.83 1.69 -5.55
N ASP A 122 3.70 1.70 -6.57
CA ASP A 122 3.44 1.03 -7.85
C ASP A 122 3.04 -0.42 -7.60
N GLY A 123 1.94 -0.84 -8.20
CA GLY A 123 1.43 -2.20 -8.07
C GLY A 123 1.57 -2.97 -9.37
N ASN A 124 0.85 -2.54 -10.40
CA ASN A 124 0.95 -3.13 -11.73
C ASN A 124 1.76 -2.25 -12.67
N LEU A 125 2.58 -2.89 -13.50
CA LEU A 125 3.26 -2.25 -14.63
C LEU A 125 2.65 -2.80 -15.92
N LEU A 126 1.98 -1.94 -16.69
CA LEU A 126 1.48 -2.22 -18.03
C LEU A 126 2.52 -1.75 -19.02
N ILE A 127 3.24 -2.67 -19.61
CA ILE A 127 4.39 -2.36 -20.47
C ILE A 127 4.00 -2.63 -21.92
N HIS A 128 4.20 -1.63 -22.79
CA HIS A 128 3.97 -1.78 -24.21
C HIS A 128 4.96 -2.81 -24.79
N GLU A 129 4.47 -3.67 -25.68
CA GLU A 129 5.23 -4.80 -26.25
C GLU A 129 6.59 -4.38 -26.83
N SER A 130 6.63 -3.26 -27.54
CA SER A 130 7.86 -2.79 -28.22
C SER A 130 8.98 -2.37 -27.26
N VAL A 131 8.70 -2.10 -25.99
CA VAL A 131 9.66 -1.66 -24.99
C VAL A 131 9.83 -2.67 -23.85
N TYR A 132 9.09 -3.77 -23.88
CA TYR A 132 9.02 -4.76 -22.79
C TYR A 132 10.39 -5.29 -22.37
N ASP A 133 11.14 -5.88 -23.30
CA ASP A 133 12.42 -6.52 -22.98
C ASP A 133 13.47 -5.53 -22.44
N GLY A 134 13.47 -4.31 -23.00
CA GLY A 134 14.40 -3.27 -22.56
C GLY A 134 14.06 -2.77 -21.17
N PHE A 135 12.78 -2.54 -20.90
CA PHE A 135 12.31 -2.06 -19.61
C PHE A 135 12.46 -3.11 -18.51
N VAL A 136 12.16 -4.38 -18.79
CA VAL A 136 12.38 -5.49 -17.85
C VAL A 136 13.86 -5.59 -17.46
N LYS A 137 14.79 -5.50 -18.40
CA LYS A 137 16.23 -5.46 -18.10
C LYS A 137 16.61 -4.26 -17.23
N ALA A 138 15.99 -3.10 -17.47
CA ALA A 138 16.20 -1.92 -16.63
C ALA A 138 15.69 -2.13 -15.20
N LEU A 139 14.53 -2.80 -15.02
CA LEU A 139 14.01 -3.17 -13.70
C LEU A 139 14.95 -4.11 -12.95
N GLU A 140 15.48 -5.14 -13.63
CA GLU A 140 16.47 -6.07 -13.05
C GLU A 140 17.76 -5.35 -12.64
N ALA A 141 18.23 -4.39 -13.46
CA ALA A 141 19.39 -3.55 -13.12
C ALA A 141 19.14 -2.66 -11.90
N GLU A 142 17.90 -2.22 -11.67
CA GLU A 142 17.47 -1.48 -10.49
C GLU A 142 17.16 -2.37 -9.29
N GLY A 143 17.32 -3.68 -9.40
CA GLY A 143 17.20 -4.64 -8.29
C GLY A 143 15.89 -5.40 -8.25
N ALA A 144 15.11 -5.45 -9.31
CA ALA A 144 13.99 -6.38 -9.41
C ALA A 144 14.48 -7.82 -9.44
N TYR A 145 13.78 -8.70 -8.78
CA TYR A 145 13.85 -10.15 -8.96
C TYR A 145 12.62 -10.60 -9.74
N LEU A 146 12.82 -11.16 -10.91
CA LEU A 146 11.73 -11.73 -11.71
C LEU A 146 11.47 -13.16 -11.27
N ALA A 147 10.37 -13.35 -10.54
CA ALA A 147 9.95 -14.68 -10.12
C ALA A 147 9.43 -15.47 -11.32
N ASN A 148 9.86 -16.71 -11.45
CA ASN A 148 9.34 -17.64 -12.44
C ASN A 148 7.94 -18.13 -12.05
N GLU A 149 7.28 -18.93 -12.90
CA GLU A 149 5.91 -19.40 -12.67
C GLU A 149 5.80 -20.25 -11.40
N GLU A 150 6.78 -21.10 -11.09
CA GLU A 150 6.77 -21.93 -9.89
C GLU A 150 6.92 -21.08 -8.63
N GLU A 151 7.85 -20.14 -8.64
CA GLU A 151 8.05 -19.18 -7.53
C GLU A 151 6.82 -18.28 -7.34
N ALA A 152 6.17 -17.84 -8.42
CA ALA A 152 4.93 -17.08 -8.35
C ALA A 152 3.82 -17.87 -7.64
N GLU A 153 3.65 -19.15 -7.96
CA GLU A 153 2.68 -20.01 -7.27
C GLU A 153 3.07 -20.26 -5.80
N MET A 154 4.37 -20.35 -5.48
CA MET A 154 4.84 -20.44 -4.09
C MET A 154 4.52 -19.16 -3.31
N LEU A 155 4.78 -17.99 -3.89
CA LEU A 155 4.42 -16.69 -3.32
C LEU A 155 2.92 -16.58 -3.07
N LYS A 156 2.10 -16.95 -4.05
CA LYS A 156 0.65 -16.91 -3.95
C LYS A 156 0.14 -17.70 -2.74
N LYS A 157 0.66 -18.91 -2.51
CA LYS A 157 0.26 -19.79 -1.40
C LYS A 157 0.55 -19.22 -0.01
N VAL A 158 1.60 -18.41 0.13
CA VAL A 158 2.01 -17.83 1.43
C VAL A 158 1.49 -16.42 1.64
N MET A 159 1.09 -15.74 0.58
CA MET A 159 0.66 -14.34 0.65
C MET A 159 -0.85 -14.19 0.86
N TRP A 160 -1.65 -15.17 0.46
CA TRP A 160 -3.12 -15.14 0.60
C TRP A 160 -3.62 -16.43 1.23
N ASP A 161 -4.72 -16.32 1.96
CA ASP A 161 -5.46 -17.47 2.47
C ASP A 161 -6.38 -18.06 1.40
N GLU A 162 -7.05 -19.17 1.73
CA GLU A 162 -7.98 -19.89 0.84
C GLU A 162 -9.18 -19.03 0.40
N THR A 163 -9.47 -17.95 1.12
CA THR A 163 -10.56 -17.01 0.82
C THR A 163 -10.09 -15.80 0.00
N GLY A 164 -8.80 -15.75 -0.35
CA GLY A 164 -8.18 -14.66 -1.10
C GLY A 164 -7.87 -13.42 -0.27
N HIS A 165 -7.88 -13.52 1.07
CA HIS A 165 -7.44 -12.43 1.92
C HIS A 165 -5.92 -12.43 2.08
N ARG A 166 -5.33 -11.25 1.97
CA ARG A 166 -3.90 -11.06 2.19
C ARG A 166 -3.50 -11.38 3.62
N LEU A 167 -2.49 -12.22 3.80
CA LEU A 167 -1.95 -12.57 5.11
C LEU A 167 -1.10 -11.42 5.67
N PRO A 168 -1.42 -10.88 6.86
CA PRO A 168 -0.77 -9.68 7.41
C PRO A 168 0.73 -9.83 7.67
N ASN A 169 1.22 -11.04 7.89
CA ASN A 169 2.63 -11.33 8.14
C ASN A 169 3.50 -11.25 6.88
N THR A 170 2.89 -11.13 5.70
CA THR A 170 3.58 -10.96 4.41
C THR A 170 3.52 -9.53 3.88
N VAL A 171 3.01 -8.59 4.68
CA VAL A 171 2.92 -7.16 4.34
C VAL A 171 4.08 -6.39 4.96
N ALA A 172 4.72 -5.51 4.20
CA ALA A 172 5.83 -4.66 4.65
C ALA A 172 7.02 -5.47 5.19
N ILE A 173 7.40 -6.53 4.50
CA ILE A 173 8.60 -7.33 4.79
C ILE A 173 9.56 -7.27 3.60
N SER A 174 10.84 -7.54 3.84
CA SER A 174 11.83 -7.54 2.75
C SER A 174 11.54 -8.65 1.73
N PRO A 175 11.92 -8.45 0.45
CA PRO A 175 11.74 -9.46 -0.59
C PRO A 175 12.45 -10.78 -0.25
N GLN A 176 13.63 -10.74 0.39
CA GLN A 176 14.33 -11.94 0.84
C GLN A 176 13.52 -12.72 1.87
N LYS A 177 12.94 -12.03 2.85
CA LYS A 177 12.10 -12.67 3.86
C LYS A 177 10.82 -13.24 3.25
N LEU A 178 10.23 -12.56 2.28
CA LEU A 178 9.06 -13.06 1.57
C LEU A 178 9.38 -14.31 0.76
N ALA A 179 10.47 -14.30 -0.02
CA ALA A 179 10.93 -15.45 -0.79
C ALA A 179 11.24 -16.65 0.10
N LEU A 180 11.97 -16.44 1.20
CA LEU A 180 12.27 -17.50 2.18
C LEU A 180 11.00 -18.08 2.80
N THR A 181 10.00 -17.24 3.12
CA THR A 181 8.70 -17.71 3.61
C THR A 181 7.96 -18.54 2.56
N ALA A 182 8.14 -18.23 1.28
CA ALA A 182 7.56 -18.97 0.16
C ALA A 182 8.32 -20.27 -0.15
N GLY A 183 9.55 -20.46 0.36
CA GLY A 183 10.33 -21.68 0.19
C GLY A 183 11.42 -21.59 -0.88
N PHE A 184 11.82 -20.39 -1.30
CA PHE A 184 12.96 -20.17 -2.20
C PHE A 184 13.82 -19.00 -1.71
N GLU A 185 15.01 -18.86 -2.31
CA GLU A 185 15.96 -17.82 -1.96
C GLU A 185 16.22 -16.89 -3.15
N ILE A 186 16.41 -15.60 -2.86
CA ILE A 186 16.81 -14.60 -3.85
C ILE A 186 18.08 -13.90 -3.39
N PRO A 187 18.89 -13.33 -4.31
CA PRO A 187 20.08 -12.60 -3.94
C PRO A 187 19.81 -11.42 -3.01
N GLU A 188 20.76 -11.13 -2.11
CA GLU A 188 20.61 -10.05 -1.12
C GLU A 188 20.52 -8.64 -1.74
N ASP A 189 21.05 -8.46 -2.95
CA ASP A 189 21.01 -7.20 -3.67
C ASP A 189 19.66 -6.92 -4.32
N ARG A 190 18.75 -7.89 -4.36
CA ARG A 190 17.39 -7.70 -4.88
C ARG A 190 16.55 -6.89 -3.91
N LYS A 191 15.82 -5.93 -4.46
CA LYS A 191 15.11 -4.89 -3.69
C LYS A 191 13.60 -5.08 -3.68
N PHE A 192 13.06 -5.73 -4.69
CA PHE A 192 11.65 -6.08 -4.82
C PHE A 192 11.46 -7.27 -5.75
N ILE A 193 10.30 -7.93 -5.65
CA ILE A 193 9.95 -9.07 -6.49
C ILE A 193 8.94 -8.61 -7.53
N ALA A 194 9.15 -8.98 -8.78
CA ALA A 194 8.21 -8.81 -9.87
C ALA A 194 7.72 -10.17 -10.38
N VAL A 195 6.42 -10.25 -10.65
CA VAL A 195 5.77 -11.44 -11.21
C VAL A 195 5.17 -11.07 -12.55
N THR A 196 5.44 -11.84 -13.57
CA THR A 196 4.83 -11.65 -14.89
C THR A 196 3.36 -12.04 -14.85
N GLY A 197 2.48 -11.13 -15.25
CA GLY A 197 1.05 -11.38 -15.36
C GLY A 197 0.65 -11.90 -16.73
N GLY A 198 -0.53 -12.53 -16.81
CA GLY A 198 -1.09 -13.09 -18.04
C GLY A 198 -1.68 -12.07 -19.02
N GLY A 199 -1.50 -10.77 -18.78
CA GLY A 199 -1.96 -9.70 -19.65
C GLY A 199 -3.12 -8.85 -19.07
N ILE A 200 -3.49 -7.81 -19.81
CA ILE A 200 -4.45 -6.79 -19.36
C ILE A 200 -5.83 -7.33 -18.98
N ASN A 201 -6.25 -8.44 -19.55
CA ASN A 201 -7.56 -9.03 -19.29
C ASN A 201 -7.66 -9.71 -17.91
N GLU A 202 -6.56 -9.96 -17.25
CA GLU A 202 -6.48 -10.63 -15.94
C GLU A 202 -6.36 -9.62 -14.80
N ILE A 203 -5.93 -8.40 -15.10
CA ILE A 203 -5.75 -7.35 -14.10
C ILE A 203 -7.09 -6.99 -13.45
N GLY A 204 -7.08 -7.00 -12.11
CA GLY A 204 -8.24 -6.61 -11.31
C GLY A 204 -9.38 -7.63 -11.24
N LYS A 205 -9.22 -8.82 -11.84
CA LYS A 205 -10.19 -9.92 -11.73
C LYS A 205 -9.75 -10.91 -10.66
N GLU A 206 -9.18 -12.03 -11.04
CA GLU A 206 -8.75 -13.09 -10.12
C GLU A 206 -7.24 -13.11 -9.92
N PHE A 207 -6.54 -12.11 -10.43
CA PHE A 207 -5.10 -12.04 -10.36
C PHE A 207 -4.67 -11.49 -8.98
N PHE A 208 -4.18 -12.37 -8.13
CA PHE A 208 -3.77 -12.05 -6.75
C PHE A 208 -2.74 -10.94 -6.68
N PHE A 209 -1.76 -10.93 -7.59
CA PHE A 209 -0.71 -9.91 -7.62
C PHE A 209 -1.18 -8.54 -8.11
N SER A 210 -2.43 -8.37 -8.51
CA SER A 210 -3.06 -7.06 -8.74
C SER A 210 -3.66 -6.47 -7.47
N SER A 211 -3.01 -6.65 -6.33
CA SER A 211 -3.44 -6.11 -5.03
C SER A 211 -2.45 -5.09 -4.47
N GLU A 212 -2.88 -4.30 -3.50
CA GLU A 212 -1.98 -3.34 -2.83
C GLU A 212 -0.97 -4.02 -1.89
N LYS A 213 0.09 -3.28 -1.52
CA LYS A 213 1.09 -3.68 -0.51
C LYS A 213 1.88 -4.93 -0.87
N LEU A 214 2.19 -5.08 -2.13
CA LEU A 214 3.13 -6.08 -2.62
C LEU A 214 4.57 -5.58 -2.47
N THR A 215 5.47 -6.47 -2.08
CA THR A 215 6.91 -6.17 -1.93
C THR A 215 7.67 -6.50 -3.19
#